data_bcc5a2a7a8d9d63b1c777762e310a1a7
#
_entry.id   bcc5a2a7a8d9d63b1c777762e310a1a7
#
_cell.length_a   1.000
_cell.length_b   1.000
_cell.length_c   1.000
_cell.angle_alpha   90.00
_cell.angle_beta   90.00
_cell.angle_gamma   90.00
#
_symmetry.space_group_name_H-M   'P 1'
#
loop_
_entity.id
_entity.type
_entity.pdbx_description
1 polymer ?
#
loop_
_entity_poly.entity_id
_entity_poly.type
_entity_poly.pdbx_seq_one_letter_code
_entity_poly.pdbx_strand_id
1 'polypeptide(L)'
;PLCALLQRCSERLRDYIERGDFDTVICTHLFPAIAITGIQRNSPVDVLAAFVFTDYTAYPGTEALAMDRYFVPDEDNRKECLQLGLPEEKVTVTGIPVRQKFFAPIDKARAKQALRLDAGKAHLLVMCGSMGCGPIKQLLKEIALALHGEANVTVICGTNNRLFNQLRKKYEATPGV
;
A
#
# COMPACT_ATOMS: atom_id res chain seq x y z
N PRO A 1 22.67 15.59 -5.57
CA PRO A 1 21.58 15.80 -6.53
C PRO A 1 20.19 15.60 -5.90
N LEU A 2 19.95 14.51 -5.15
CA LEU A 2 18.65 14.21 -4.52
C LEU A 2 18.24 15.26 -3.49
N CYS A 3 19.15 15.69 -2.62
CA CYS A 3 18.87 16.72 -1.60
C CYS A 3 18.46 18.06 -2.21
N ALA A 4 19.10 18.49 -3.31
CA ALA A 4 18.75 19.74 -4.00
C ALA A 4 17.36 19.65 -4.68
N LEU A 5 16.99 18.47 -5.19
CA LEU A 5 15.68 18.22 -5.73
C LEU A 5 14.61 18.25 -4.63
N LEU A 6 14.88 17.59 -3.51
CA LEU A 6 14.00 17.58 -2.34
C LEU A 6 13.83 18.99 -1.75
N GLN A 7 14.87 19.82 -1.70
CA GLN A 7 14.75 21.21 -1.26
C GLN A 7 13.83 22.03 -2.16
N ARG A 8 13.99 21.96 -3.49
CA ARG A 8 13.09 22.66 -4.43
C ARG A 8 11.65 22.18 -4.35
N CYS A 9 11.45 20.87 -4.13
CA CYS A 9 10.12 20.31 -3.89
C CYS A 9 9.53 20.82 -2.57
N SER A 10 10.34 20.97 -1.53
CA SER A 10 9.90 21.45 -0.22
C SER A 10 9.43 22.91 -0.26
N GLU A 11 10.10 23.81 -0.98
CA GLU A 11 9.66 25.20 -1.15
C GLU A 11 8.30 25.29 -1.83
N ARG A 12 8.10 24.55 -2.95
CA ARG A 12 6.83 24.53 -3.65
C ARG A 12 5.71 23.92 -2.80
N LEU A 13 6.03 22.89 -2.03
CA LEU A 13 5.08 22.25 -1.13
C LEU A 13 4.69 23.21 0.00
N ARG A 14 5.65 23.92 0.57
CA ARG A 14 5.39 24.96 1.57
C ARG A 14 4.43 26.03 1.02
N ASP A 15 4.78 26.62 -0.14
CA ASP A 15 3.94 27.62 -0.76
C ASP A 15 2.52 27.13 -1.07
N TYR A 16 2.39 25.85 -1.43
CA TYR A 16 1.09 25.21 -1.64
C TYR A 16 0.29 25.10 -0.35
N ILE A 17 0.95 24.68 0.75
CA ILE A 17 0.31 24.56 2.07
C ILE A 17 -0.17 25.93 2.56
N GLU A 18 0.70 26.95 2.50
CA GLU A 18 0.37 28.31 2.95
C GLU A 18 -0.78 28.93 2.14
N ARG A 19 -0.76 28.78 0.79
CA ARG A 19 -1.82 29.31 -0.06
C ARG A 19 -3.15 28.58 0.07
N GLY A 20 -3.11 27.29 0.44
CA GLY A 20 -4.29 26.45 0.60
C GLY A 20 -4.96 26.58 1.95
N ASP A 21 -4.36 27.35 2.89
CA ASP A 21 -4.85 27.54 4.25
C ASP A 21 -5.17 26.20 4.93
N PHE A 22 -4.26 25.22 4.77
CA PHE A 22 -4.40 23.91 5.37
C PHE A 22 -3.96 23.97 6.84
N ASP A 23 -4.71 23.34 7.71
CA ASP A 23 -4.41 23.15 9.13
C ASP A 23 -3.72 21.81 9.43
N THR A 24 -3.81 20.86 8.51
CA THR A 24 -3.29 19.50 8.69
C THR A 24 -2.70 18.94 7.40
N VAL A 25 -1.54 18.30 7.52
CA VAL A 25 -0.89 17.57 6.43
C VAL A 25 -0.72 16.10 6.82
N ILE A 26 -1.29 15.19 6.03
CA ILE A 26 -1.20 13.75 6.24
C ILE A 26 -0.29 13.14 5.17
N CYS A 27 0.83 12.57 5.59
CA CYS A 27 1.78 11.86 4.74
C CYS A 27 1.50 10.35 4.81
N THR A 28 1.28 9.71 3.65
CA THR A 28 1.08 8.25 3.55
C THR A 28 2.27 7.54 2.93
N HIS A 29 3.39 8.24 2.77
CA HIS A 29 4.65 7.72 2.23
C HIS A 29 5.83 8.51 2.81
N LEU A 30 6.99 7.85 2.92
CA LEU A 30 8.19 8.42 3.53
C LEU A 30 8.68 9.71 2.83
N PHE A 31 8.66 9.77 1.49
CA PHE A 31 9.19 10.94 0.77
C PHE A 31 8.47 12.25 1.08
N PRO A 32 7.14 12.35 1.05
CA PRO A 32 6.47 13.56 1.49
C PRO A 32 6.72 13.86 2.98
N ALA A 33 6.82 12.85 3.85
CA ALA A 33 7.14 13.06 5.26
C ALA A 33 8.54 13.68 5.45
N ILE A 34 9.54 13.26 4.66
CA ILE A 34 10.86 13.89 4.63
C ILE A 34 10.78 15.35 4.17
N ALA A 35 9.98 15.63 3.14
CA ALA A 35 9.80 17.00 2.64
C ALA A 35 9.17 17.92 3.69
N ILE A 36 8.09 17.46 4.35
CA ILE A 36 7.46 18.19 5.48
C ILE A 36 8.43 18.38 6.63
N THR A 37 9.21 17.35 6.98
CA THR A 37 10.26 17.48 8.00
C THR A 37 11.28 18.58 7.64
N GLY A 38 11.67 18.66 6.37
CA GLY A 38 12.55 19.72 5.88
C GLY A 38 11.92 21.12 6.02
N ILE A 39 10.64 21.25 5.71
CA ILE A 39 9.88 22.50 5.87
C ILE A 39 9.85 22.89 7.35
N GLN A 40 9.42 21.99 8.23
CA GLN A 40 9.27 22.27 9.66
C GLN A 40 10.60 22.66 10.35
N ARG A 41 11.73 22.17 9.84
CA ARG A 41 13.07 22.51 10.38
C ARG A 41 13.63 23.83 9.87
N ASN A 42 13.38 24.17 8.60
CA ASN A 42 14.07 25.31 7.95
C ASN A 42 13.17 26.54 7.79
N SER A 43 11.88 26.34 7.54
CA SER A 43 10.90 27.41 7.31
C SER A 43 9.53 26.91 7.73
N PRO A 44 9.27 26.77 9.05
CA PRO A 44 8.10 26.11 9.58
C PRO A 44 6.81 26.75 9.11
N VAL A 45 5.82 25.92 8.86
CA VAL A 45 4.43 26.28 8.59
C VAL A 45 3.56 25.83 9.76
N ASP A 46 2.50 26.57 10.05
CA ASP A 46 1.57 26.27 11.15
C ASP A 46 0.54 25.23 10.70
N VAL A 47 0.97 23.96 10.66
CA VAL A 47 0.12 22.83 10.34
C VAL A 47 0.45 21.64 11.24
N LEU A 48 -0.55 20.84 11.56
CA LEU A 48 -0.35 19.54 12.17
C LEU A 48 0.17 18.56 11.12
N ALA A 49 1.35 17.98 11.34
CA ALA A 49 1.94 17.01 10.45
C ALA A 49 1.75 15.57 10.97
N ALA A 50 1.11 14.72 10.20
CA ALA A 50 0.89 13.32 10.55
C ALA A 50 1.50 12.37 9.52
N PHE A 51 2.05 11.25 10.00
CA PHE A 51 2.52 10.17 9.14
C PHE A 51 1.70 8.92 9.38
N VAL A 52 1.11 8.39 8.31
CA VAL A 52 0.32 7.15 8.32
C VAL A 52 1.13 6.07 7.63
N PHE A 53 1.49 5.04 8.38
CA PHE A 53 2.18 3.87 7.84
C PHE A 53 1.22 3.05 6.97
N THR A 54 1.68 2.67 5.79
CA THR A 54 0.93 1.84 4.83
C THR A 54 1.59 0.48 4.62
N ASP A 55 2.65 0.19 5.38
CA ASP A 55 3.39 -1.07 5.40
C ASP A 55 3.54 -1.57 6.84
N TYR A 56 3.69 -2.87 7.02
CA TYR A 56 3.86 -3.53 8.33
C TYR A 56 5.31 -3.53 8.80
N THR A 57 6.05 -2.46 8.57
CA THR A 57 7.42 -2.27 9.06
C THR A 57 7.74 -0.78 9.17
N ALA A 58 8.56 -0.43 10.15
CA ALA A 58 9.10 0.92 10.26
C ALA A 58 10.33 1.06 9.35
N TYR A 59 10.33 2.09 8.51
CA TYR A 59 11.47 2.37 7.63
C TYR A 59 12.62 2.99 8.42
N PRO A 60 13.88 2.61 8.12
CA PRO A 60 15.04 3.33 8.62
C PRO A 60 14.97 4.81 8.25
N GLY A 61 15.23 5.69 9.21
CA GLY A 61 15.10 7.14 9.02
C GLY A 61 13.74 7.71 9.48
N THR A 62 12.77 6.86 9.88
CA THR A 62 11.50 7.32 10.45
C THR A 62 11.72 8.13 11.74
N GLU A 63 12.74 7.78 12.53
CA GLU A 63 13.15 8.49 13.74
C GLU A 63 13.62 9.92 13.49
N ALA A 64 14.05 10.21 12.25
CA ALA A 64 14.47 11.54 11.85
C ALA A 64 13.33 12.44 11.36
N LEU A 65 12.10 11.93 11.27
CA LEU A 65 10.95 12.71 10.83
C LEU A 65 10.46 13.66 11.94
N ALA A 66 10.11 14.89 11.57
CA ALA A 66 9.47 15.86 12.46
C ALA A 66 7.95 15.85 12.27
N MET A 67 7.30 14.83 12.82
CA MET A 67 5.84 14.69 12.78
C MET A 67 5.24 14.91 14.17
N ASP A 68 4.00 15.39 14.20
CA ASP A 68 3.22 15.54 15.43
C ASP A 68 2.56 14.23 15.82
N ARG A 69 2.18 13.40 14.84
CA ARG A 69 1.54 12.10 15.06
C ARG A 69 2.02 11.05 14.05
N TYR A 70 2.10 9.81 14.53
CA TYR A 70 2.38 8.62 13.74
C TYR A 70 1.26 7.61 13.93
N PHE A 71 0.64 7.18 12.85
CA PHE A 71 -0.41 6.16 12.85
C PHE A 71 0.14 4.88 12.27
N VAL A 72 0.16 3.81 13.06
CA VAL A 72 0.79 2.54 12.72
C VAL A 72 -0.22 1.41 12.55
N PRO A 73 0.11 0.37 11.74
CA PRO A 73 -0.79 -0.74 11.44
C PRO A 73 -1.18 -1.58 12.65
N ASP A 74 -0.22 -1.91 13.52
CA ASP A 74 -0.39 -2.83 14.63
C ASP A 74 0.59 -2.56 15.78
N GLU A 75 0.46 -3.35 16.85
CA GLU A 75 1.30 -3.22 18.04
C GLU A 75 2.77 -3.61 17.80
N ASP A 76 3.05 -4.50 16.87
CA ASP A 76 4.44 -4.88 16.58
C ASP A 76 5.14 -3.73 15.83
N ASN A 77 4.45 -3.09 14.92
CA ASN A 77 4.94 -1.88 14.25
C ASN A 77 5.11 -0.70 15.23
N ARG A 78 4.19 -0.58 16.22
CA ARG A 78 4.36 0.39 17.32
C ARG A 78 5.63 0.13 18.10
N LYS A 79 5.92 -1.11 18.49
CA LYS A 79 7.16 -1.49 19.19
C LYS A 79 8.40 -1.15 18.36
N GLU A 80 8.40 -1.43 17.04
CA GLU A 80 9.49 -1.04 16.15
C GLU A 80 9.73 0.47 16.17
N CYS A 81 8.66 1.27 16.08
CA CYS A 81 8.76 2.73 16.15
C CYS A 81 9.38 3.21 17.48
N LEU A 82 8.96 2.64 18.61
CA LEU A 82 9.52 2.98 19.93
C LEU A 82 10.99 2.56 20.05
N GLN A 83 11.39 1.42 19.48
CA GLN A 83 12.79 0.97 19.44
C GLN A 83 13.66 1.90 18.59
N LEU A 84 13.10 2.52 17.54
CA LEU A 84 13.75 3.56 16.75
C LEU A 84 13.83 4.91 17.47
N GLY A 85 13.21 5.04 18.66
CA GLY A 85 13.26 6.26 19.48
C GLY A 85 12.14 7.26 19.21
N LEU A 86 11.04 6.85 18.56
CA LEU A 86 9.87 7.73 18.44
C LEU A 86 9.20 7.91 19.81
N PRO A 87 8.72 9.13 20.14
CA PRO A 87 8.01 9.38 21.39
C PRO A 87 6.70 8.57 21.46
N GLU A 88 6.48 7.86 22.55
CA GLU A 88 5.33 6.97 22.72
C GLU A 88 3.99 7.68 22.56
N GLU A 89 3.88 8.89 23.08
CA GLU A 89 2.68 9.72 23.03
C GLU A 89 2.31 10.20 21.61
N LYS A 90 3.23 10.07 20.67
CA LYS A 90 3.01 10.42 19.27
C LYS A 90 2.61 9.22 18.41
N VAL A 91 2.75 7.99 18.89
CA VAL A 91 2.52 6.76 18.10
C VAL A 91 1.20 6.10 18.51
N THR A 92 0.28 5.99 17.57
CA THR A 92 -1.06 5.42 17.77
C THR A 92 -1.31 4.27 16.80
N VAL A 93 -1.80 3.14 17.31
CA VAL A 93 -2.22 2.00 16.49
C VAL A 93 -3.62 2.25 15.94
N THR A 94 -3.77 2.24 14.61
CA THR A 94 -5.06 2.49 13.94
C THR A 94 -5.39 1.45 12.87
N GLY A 95 -4.45 0.63 12.48
CA GLY A 95 -4.54 -0.16 11.26
C GLY A 95 -4.16 0.64 10.00
N ILE A 96 -3.98 -0.06 8.88
CA ILE A 96 -3.79 0.58 7.58
C ILE A 96 -5.13 1.10 7.07
N PRO A 97 -5.26 2.39 6.71
CA PRO A 97 -6.50 2.94 6.17
C PRO A 97 -6.90 2.27 4.87
N VAL A 98 -8.10 1.74 4.81
CA VAL A 98 -8.67 1.13 3.61
C VAL A 98 -10.04 1.75 3.28
N ARG A 99 -10.44 1.65 2.01
CA ARG A 99 -11.72 2.22 1.58
C ARG A 99 -12.88 1.51 2.28
N GLN A 100 -13.89 2.26 2.68
CA GLN A 100 -15.08 1.77 3.39
C GLN A 100 -15.76 0.56 2.69
N LYS A 101 -15.71 0.49 1.36
CA LYS A 101 -16.26 -0.64 0.60
C LYS A 101 -15.67 -2.01 0.99
N PHE A 102 -14.48 -2.07 1.58
CA PHE A 102 -13.86 -3.32 2.02
C PHE A 102 -14.40 -3.82 3.37
N PHE A 103 -15.15 -3.00 4.09
CA PHE A 103 -15.84 -3.39 5.33
C PHE A 103 -17.29 -3.84 5.08
N ALA A 104 -17.83 -3.60 3.88
CA ALA A 104 -19.17 -4.01 3.55
C ALA A 104 -19.27 -5.54 3.49
N PRO A 105 -20.30 -6.16 4.08
CA PRO A 105 -20.55 -7.58 3.92
C PRO A 105 -20.72 -7.94 2.44
N ILE A 106 -20.01 -8.98 1.99
CA ILE A 106 -20.06 -9.46 0.61
C ILE A 106 -20.69 -10.85 0.60
N ASP A 107 -21.75 -11.03 -0.20
CA ASP A 107 -22.25 -12.34 -0.57
C ASP A 107 -21.26 -13.00 -1.52
N LYS A 108 -20.51 -13.99 -1.01
CA LYS A 108 -19.46 -14.70 -1.75
C LYS A 108 -20.00 -15.45 -2.96
N ALA A 109 -21.21 -16.04 -2.87
CA ALA A 109 -21.81 -16.77 -3.97
C ALA A 109 -22.16 -15.82 -5.12
N ARG A 110 -22.82 -14.72 -4.80
CA ARG A 110 -23.15 -13.67 -5.76
C ARG A 110 -21.92 -13.03 -6.39
N ALA A 111 -20.86 -12.80 -5.60
CA ALA A 111 -19.61 -12.27 -6.12
C ALA A 111 -18.92 -13.23 -7.10
N LYS A 112 -18.87 -14.54 -6.78
CA LYS A 112 -18.35 -15.56 -7.69
C LYS A 112 -19.18 -15.63 -8.98
N GLN A 113 -20.50 -15.59 -8.88
CA GLN A 113 -21.40 -15.59 -10.05
C GLN A 113 -21.12 -14.37 -10.95
N ALA A 114 -21.01 -13.17 -10.38
CA ALA A 114 -20.70 -11.95 -11.12
C ALA A 114 -19.34 -12.04 -11.86
N LEU A 115 -18.38 -12.75 -11.28
CA LEU A 115 -17.06 -13.01 -11.87
C LEU A 115 -17.04 -14.24 -12.79
N ARG A 116 -18.18 -14.92 -13.01
CA ARG A 116 -18.31 -16.17 -13.78
C ARG A 116 -17.44 -17.30 -13.24
N LEU A 117 -17.25 -17.35 -11.94
CA LEU A 117 -16.51 -18.40 -11.24
C LEU A 117 -17.47 -19.48 -10.74
N ASP A 118 -16.98 -20.71 -10.66
CA ASP A 118 -17.73 -21.81 -10.05
C ASP A 118 -17.95 -21.53 -8.55
N ALA A 119 -19.20 -21.38 -8.13
CA ALA A 119 -19.55 -21.05 -6.76
C ALA A 119 -19.20 -22.17 -5.75
N GLY A 120 -19.19 -23.43 -6.20
CA GLY A 120 -18.89 -24.60 -5.38
C GLY A 120 -17.40 -24.83 -5.11
N LYS A 121 -16.52 -24.20 -5.91
CA LYS A 121 -15.08 -24.38 -5.78
C LYS A 121 -14.45 -23.32 -4.85
N ALA A 122 -13.33 -23.64 -4.24
CA ALA A 122 -12.45 -22.65 -3.61
C ALA A 122 -12.04 -21.57 -4.62
N HIS A 123 -11.67 -20.38 -4.15
CA HIS A 123 -11.19 -19.31 -5.02
C HIS A 123 -9.85 -18.79 -4.49
N LEU A 124 -8.82 -18.89 -5.31
CA LEU A 124 -7.48 -18.40 -5.06
C LEU A 124 -7.24 -17.10 -5.85
N LEU A 125 -6.89 -16.04 -5.16
CA LEU A 125 -6.50 -14.77 -5.76
C LEU A 125 -4.97 -14.62 -5.72
N VAL A 126 -4.35 -14.49 -6.89
CA VAL A 126 -2.90 -14.24 -7.03
C VAL A 126 -2.68 -12.82 -7.51
N MET A 127 -1.93 -12.02 -6.75
CA MET A 127 -1.62 -10.63 -7.10
C MET A 127 -0.22 -10.25 -6.61
N CYS A 128 0.55 -9.55 -7.44
CA CYS A 128 1.93 -9.16 -7.17
C CYS A 128 2.12 -7.66 -7.48
N GLY A 129 1.42 -6.81 -6.73
CA GLY A 129 1.48 -5.36 -6.85
C GLY A 129 0.97 -4.80 -8.18
N SER A 130 1.00 -3.48 -8.32
CA SER A 130 0.44 -2.75 -9.46
C SER A 130 1.17 -3.02 -10.78
N MET A 131 2.46 -3.36 -10.73
CA MET A 131 3.28 -3.66 -11.91
C MET A 131 3.29 -5.14 -12.31
N GLY A 132 2.60 -6.01 -11.56
CA GLY A 132 2.57 -7.44 -11.84
C GLY A 132 3.97 -8.06 -11.90
N CYS A 133 4.84 -7.73 -10.95
CA CYS A 133 6.21 -8.22 -10.85
C CYS A 133 6.28 -9.54 -10.08
N GLY A 134 7.38 -10.31 -10.28
CA GLY A 134 7.63 -11.54 -9.56
C GLY A 134 7.47 -12.80 -10.44
N PRO A 135 7.69 -14.00 -9.88
CA PRO A 135 7.69 -15.26 -10.59
C PRO A 135 6.28 -15.84 -10.85
N ILE A 136 5.30 -14.95 -11.21
CA ILE A 136 3.88 -15.30 -11.33
C ILE A 136 3.64 -16.51 -12.25
N LYS A 137 4.39 -16.62 -13.35
CA LYS A 137 4.24 -17.73 -14.29
C LYS A 137 4.62 -19.08 -13.69
N GLN A 138 5.71 -19.10 -12.91
CA GLN A 138 6.15 -20.32 -12.22
C GLN A 138 5.16 -20.67 -11.11
N LEU A 139 4.76 -19.70 -10.29
CA LEU A 139 3.77 -19.89 -9.24
C LEU A 139 2.46 -20.45 -9.80
N LEU A 140 1.95 -19.91 -10.90
CA LEU A 140 0.72 -20.41 -11.53
C LEU A 140 0.88 -21.81 -12.09
N LYS A 141 2.05 -22.17 -12.62
CA LYS A 141 2.31 -23.54 -13.05
C LYS A 141 2.20 -24.52 -11.89
N GLU A 142 2.82 -24.22 -10.76
CA GLU A 142 2.76 -25.05 -9.56
C GLU A 142 1.33 -25.12 -8.98
N ILE A 143 0.62 -23.99 -8.93
CA ILE A 143 -0.78 -23.92 -8.50
C ILE A 143 -1.67 -24.77 -9.41
N ALA A 144 -1.55 -24.64 -10.73
CA ALA A 144 -2.36 -25.42 -11.69
C ALA A 144 -2.10 -26.93 -11.57
N LEU A 145 -0.85 -27.32 -11.33
CA LEU A 145 -0.48 -28.71 -11.09
C LEU A 145 -1.04 -29.24 -9.77
N ALA A 146 -1.03 -28.43 -8.70
CA ALA A 146 -1.50 -28.85 -7.38
C ALA A 146 -3.02 -28.93 -7.28
N LEU A 147 -3.74 -28.03 -7.95
CA LEU A 147 -5.18 -27.90 -7.80
C LEU A 147 -6.01 -28.77 -8.75
N HIS A 148 -5.42 -29.28 -9.83
CA HIS A 148 -6.10 -30.15 -10.81
C HIS A 148 -7.49 -29.65 -11.27
N GLY A 149 -7.71 -28.32 -11.27
CA GLY A 149 -8.99 -27.72 -11.60
C GLY A 149 -10.05 -27.72 -10.46
N GLU A 150 -9.67 -28.10 -9.24
CA GLU A 150 -10.59 -28.13 -8.08
C GLU A 150 -10.85 -26.75 -7.46
N ALA A 151 -10.12 -25.72 -7.88
CA ALA A 151 -10.33 -24.35 -7.44
C ALA A 151 -10.39 -23.37 -8.61
N ASN A 152 -11.07 -22.25 -8.40
CA ASN A 152 -10.97 -21.08 -9.27
C ASN A 152 -9.68 -20.32 -8.95
N VAL A 153 -8.95 -19.86 -9.96
CA VAL A 153 -7.75 -19.02 -9.81
C VAL A 153 -7.95 -17.72 -10.55
N THR A 154 -7.85 -16.61 -9.87
CA THR A 154 -7.85 -15.28 -10.49
C THR A 154 -6.49 -14.63 -10.33
N VAL A 155 -5.95 -14.11 -11.43
CA VAL A 155 -4.63 -13.48 -11.43
C VAL A 155 -4.74 -12.01 -11.78
N ILE A 156 -4.24 -11.15 -10.90
CA ILE A 156 -4.17 -9.71 -11.16
C ILE A 156 -2.77 -9.37 -11.69
N CYS A 157 -2.72 -8.97 -12.96
CA CYS A 157 -1.45 -8.63 -13.64
C CYS A 157 -1.06 -7.15 -13.51
N GLY A 158 -1.90 -6.31 -12.89
CA GLY A 158 -1.67 -4.87 -12.79
C GLY A 158 -1.50 -4.22 -14.16
N THR A 159 -0.47 -3.41 -14.34
CA THR A 159 -0.13 -2.74 -15.60
C THR A 159 0.70 -3.60 -16.56
N ASN A 160 1.01 -4.86 -16.19
CA ASN A 160 1.84 -5.76 -16.98
C ASN A 160 1.06 -6.45 -18.11
N ASN A 161 0.79 -5.70 -19.20
CA ASN A 161 0.07 -6.21 -20.37
C ASN A 161 0.78 -7.43 -21.03
N ARG A 162 2.12 -7.47 -20.96
CA ARG A 162 2.87 -8.62 -21.49
C ARG A 162 2.57 -9.90 -20.71
N LEU A 163 2.57 -9.82 -19.39
CA LEU A 163 2.20 -10.92 -18.52
C LEU A 163 0.77 -11.36 -18.77
N PHE A 164 -0.17 -10.41 -18.78
CA PHE A 164 -1.58 -10.67 -19.05
C PHE A 164 -1.79 -11.47 -20.34
N ASN A 165 -1.23 -11.00 -21.47
CA ASN A 165 -1.38 -11.65 -22.76
C ASN A 165 -0.77 -13.07 -22.79
N GLN A 166 0.35 -13.26 -22.08
CA GLN A 166 1.01 -14.58 -22.00
C GLN A 166 0.18 -15.56 -21.16
N LEU A 167 -0.35 -15.12 -20.03
CA LEU A 167 -1.18 -15.96 -19.17
C LEU A 167 -2.52 -16.27 -19.84
N ARG A 168 -3.17 -15.26 -20.44
CA ARG A 168 -4.40 -15.46 -21.19
C ARG A 168 -4.23 -16.52 -22.27
N LYS A 169 -3.22 -16.38 -23.14
CA LYS A 169 -2.93 -17.37 -24.19
C LYS A 169 -2.71 -18.78 -23.65
N LYS A 170 -2.09 -18.89 -22.47
CA LYS A 170 -1.74 -20.20 -21.88
C LYS A 170 -2.92 -20.86 -21.17
N TYR A 171 -3.75 -20.09 -20.48
CA TYR A 171 -4.75 -20.59 -19.55
C TYR A 171 -6.20 -20.33 -19.98
N GLU A 172 -6.47 -19.61 -21.09
CA GLU A 172 -7.82 -19.25 -21.55
C GLU A 172 -8.75 -20.47 -21.70
N ALA A 173 -8.19 -21.65 -22.05
CA ALA A 173 -8.93 -22.90 -22.17
C ALA A 173 -8.78 -23.82 -20.95
N THR A 174 -8.13 -23.38 -19.89
CA THR A 174 -7.87 -24.21 -18.70
C THR A 174 -9.04 -24.04 -17.72
N PRO A 175 -9.80 -25.10 -17.40
CA PRO A 175 -10.89 -25.00 -16.43
C PRO A 175 -10.38 -24.48 -15.08
N GLY A 176 -11.05 -23.45 -14.55
CA GLY A 176 -10.75 -22.89 -13.23
C GLY A 176 -9.63 -21.84 -13.17
N VAL A 177 -9.01 -21.44 -14.28
CA VAL A 177 -7.97 -20.38 -14.30
C VAL A 177 -8.42 -19.20 -15.13
#